data_fbc521a9bf7f3ab54113e7cdae6a6b8f
#
_entry.id   fbc521a9bf7f3ab54113e7cdae6a6b8f
#
_cell.length_a   1.000
_cell.length_b   1.000
_cell.length_c   1.000
_cell.angle_alpha   90.00
_cell.angle_beta   90.00
_cell.angle_gamma   90.00
#
_symmetry.space_group_name_H-M   'P 1'
#
loop_
_entity.id
_entity.type
_entity.pdbx_description
1 polymer ?
#
loop_
_entity_poly.entity_id
_entity_poly.type
_entity_poly.pdbx_seq_one_letter_code
_entity_poly.pdbx_strand_id
1 'polypeptide(L)'
;EGPQSLSKYNKIKICEGMILSNEPGYYKKGKFGIRIENLVYVKKVSKKLFFENLTLAPIDTDLINPELLTNNEKDYLSKYNSLIYSKLSKFLNTNERKWLSSFI
;
A
#
# COMPACT_ATOMS: atom_id res chain seq x y z
N GLU A 1 -10.00 6.05 -8.83
CA GLU A 1 -11.02 6.37 -9.84
C GLU A 1 -11.27 7.86 -9.87
N GLY A 2 -11.86 8.34 -10.94
CA GLY A 2 -12.08 9.75 -11.18
C GLY A 2 -11.23 10.22 -12.36
N PRO A 3 -11.15 11.53 -12.64
CA PRO A 3 -10.35 12.02 -13.75
C PRO A 3 -8.83 11.82 -13.55
N GLN A 4 -8.35 11.80 -12.29
CA GLN A 4 -6.94 11.53 -11.95
C GLN A 4 -6.68 10.03 -11.79
N SER A 5 -5.50 9.56 -12.19
CA SER A 5 -5.05 8.18 -11.96
C SER A 5 -3.53 8.05 -12.03
N LEU A 6 -2.98 7.01 -11.39
CA LEU A 6 -1.56 6.64 -11.49
C LEU A 6 -1.35 5.85 -12.79
N SER A 7 -1.34 6.54 -13.91
CA SER A 7 -1.14 5.94 -15.24
C SER A 7 -0.31 6.86 -16.11
N LYS A 8 0.64 6.27 -16.86
CA LYS A 8 1.42 7.02 -17.86
C LYS A 8 0.58 7.59 -19.00
N TYR A 9 -0.65 7.13 -19.16
CA TYR A 9 -1.57 7.62 -20.21
C TYR A 9 -2.46 8.74 -19.72
N ASN A 10 -2.60 8.94 -18.41
CA ASN A 10 -3.40 10.02 -17.85
C ASN A 10 -2.66 11.35 -17.97
N LYS A 11 -3.38 12.36 -18.47
CA LYS A 11 -2.84 13.73 -18.65
C LYS A 11 -3.21 14.67 -17.49
N ILE A 12 -4.02 14.21 -16.54
CA ILE A 12 -4.38 15.02 -15.38
C ILE A 12 -3.18 15.13 -14.46
N LYS A 13 -2.76 16.37 -14.22
CA LYS A 13 -1.64 16.67 -13.32
C LYS A 13 -2.00 16.29 -11.89
N ILE A 14 -1.14 15.52 -11.25
CA ILE A 14 -1.30 15.17 -9.83
C ILE A 14 -1.07 16.42 -8.97
N CYS A 15 -2.01 16.69 -8.08
CA CYS A 15 -2.00 17.83 -7.17
C CYS A 15 -2.17 17.37 -5.71
N GLU A 16 -1.72 18.22 -4.78
CA GLU A 16 -1.94 18.01 -3.35
C GLU A 16 -3.43 17.79 -3.02
N GLY A 17 -3.71 16.87 -2.10
CA GLY A 17 -5.06 16.51 -1.66
C GLY A 17 -5.77 15.49 -2.54
N MET A 18 -5.23 15.12 -3.71
CA MET A 18 -5.83 14.06 -4.53
C MET A 18 -5.70 12.71 -3.85
N ILE A 19 -6.76 11.91 -3.97
CA ILE A 19 -6.79 10.50 -3.57
C ILE A 19 -6.75 9.65 -4.83
N LEU A 20 -5.89 8.63 -4.82
CA LEU A 20 -5.70 7.71 -5.94
C LEU A 20 -5.57 6.28 -5.43
N SER A 21 -5.93 5.30 -6.26
CA SER A 21 -5.56 3.91 -6.05
C SER A 21 -4.17 3.63 -6.64
N ASN A 22 -3.33 2.96 -5.86
CA ASN A 22 -2.07 2.37 -6.33
C ASN A 22 -2.29 0.86 -6.39
N GLU A 23 -2.54 0.34 -7.59
CA GLU A 23 -3.09 -0.99 -7.82
C GLU A 23 -2.36 -1.79 -8.92
N PRO A 24 -1.05 -2.00 -8.79
CA PRO A 24 -0.33 -2.84 -9.73
C PRO A 24 -0.85 -4.28 -9.67
N GLY A 25 -0.94 -4.92 -10.83
CA GLY A 25 -1.42 -6.30 -10.94
C GLY A 25 -0.75 -7.07 -12.07
N TYR A 26 -0.75 -8.37 -11.92
CA TYR A 26 -0.34 -9.33 -12.94
C TYR A 26 -1.48 -10.29 -13.26
N TYR A 27 -1.79 -10.44 -14.55
CA TYR A 27 -2.92 -11.24 -15.00
C TYR A 27 -2.49 -12.22 -16.07
N LYS A 28 -2.69 -13.52 -15.83
CA LYS A 28 -2.40 -14.59 -16.78
C LYS A 28 -3.69 -15.16 -17.32
N LYS A 29 -3.93 -14.93 -18.64
CA LYS A 29 -5.18 -15.32 -19.31
C LYS A 29 -5.50 -16.81 -19.08
N GLY A 30 -6.74 -17.08 -18.63
CA GLY A 30 -7.25 -18.42 -18.36
C GLY A 30 -6.61 -19.13 -17.16
N LYS A 31 -5.82 -18.45 -16.33
CA LYS A 31 -5.14 -19.02 -15.16
C LYS A 31 -5.44 -18.27 -13.88
N PHE A 32 -4.86 -17.07 -13.70
CA PHE A 32 -5.02 -16.31 -12.46
C PHE A 32 -4.73 -14.82 -12.67
N GLY A 33 -5.15 -14.02 -11.70
CA GLY A 33 -4.74 -12.63 -11.55
C GLY A 33 -4.37 -12.34 -10.10
N ILE A 34 -3.37 -11.51 -9.91
CA ILE A 34 -2.94 -11.01 -8.59
C ILE A 34 -2.85 -9.50 -8.67
N ARG A 35 -3.42 -8.80 -7.69
CA ARG A 35 -3.32 -7.36 -7.54
C ARG A 35 -3.02 -7.02 -6.09
N ILE A 36 -2.13 -6.05 -5.89
CA ILE A 36 -1.92 -5.39 -4.61
C ILE A 36 -2.46 -3.98 -4.76
N GLU A 37 -3.33 -3.55 -3.84
CA GLU A 37 -4.00 -2.27 -3.95
C GLU A 37 -3.98 -1.53 -2.62
N ASN A 38 -3.48 -0.30 -2.65
CA ASN A 38 -3.62 0.66 -1.57
C ASN A 38 -4.18 1.97 -2.10
N LEU A 39 -5.06 2.60 -1.32
CA LEU A 39 -5.39 4.00 -1.51
C LEU A 39 -4.26 4.86 -0.97
N VAL A 40 -3.91 5.88 -1.73
CA VAL A 40 -2.91 6.88 -1.35
C VAL A 40 -3.49 8.29 -1.52
N TYR A 41 -3.05 9.22 -0.70
CA TYR A 41 -3.33 10.62 -0.94
C TYR A 41 -2.04 11.38 -1.22
N VAL A 42 -2.18 12.45 -1.98
CA VAL A 42 -1.06 13.31 -2.39
C VAL A 42 -0.84 14.38 -1.32
N LYS A 43 0.30 14.28 -0.65
CA LYS A 43 0.75 15.23 0.38
C LYS A 43 1.85 16.11 -0.18
N LYS A 44 1.81 17.39 0.16
CA LYS A 44 2.87 18.33 -0.17
C LYS A 44 3.73 18.62 1.06
N VAL A 45 5.04 18.48 0.91
CA VAL A 45 6.02 18.87 1.92
C VAL A 45 7.01 19.80 1.25
N SER A 46 7.04 21.06 1.69
CA SER A 46 7.77 22.13 1.03
C SER A 46 7.31 22.28 -0.44
N LYS A 47 8.18 22.00 -1.41
CA LYS A 47 7.86 22.09 -2.85
C LYS A 47 7.72 20.73 -3.53
N LYS A 48 7.74 19.62 -2.76
CA LYS A 48 7.67 18.24 -3.29
C LYS A 48 6.35 17.58 -2.94
N LEU A 49 5.84 16.76 -3.86
CA LEU A 49 4.68 15.92 -3.65
C LEU A 49 5.13 14.52 -3.25
N PHE A 50 4.39 13.91 -2.31
CA PHE A 50 4.61 12.55 -1.82
C PHE A 50 3.27 11.82 -1.79
N PHE A 51 3.31 10.51 -1.90
CA PHE A 51 2.17 9.66 -1.62
C PHE A 51 2.22 9.17 -0.18
N GLU A 52 1.10 9.29 0.53
CA GLU A 52 0.91 8.73 1.86
C GLU A 52 -0.21 7.69 1.81
N ASN A 53 0.02 6.50 2.40
CA ASN A 53 -0.97 5.43 2.40
C ASN A 53 -2.17 5.79 3.27
N LEU A 54 -3.37 5.61 2.73
CA LEU A 54 -4.64 5.65 3.45
C LEU A 54 -5.07 4.26 3.89
N THR A 55 -4.76 3.24 3.10
CA THR A 55 -5.06 1.85 3.44
C THR A 55 -4.17 1.40 4.59
N LEU A 56 -4.78 0.89 5.64
CA LEU A 56 -4.11 0.35 6.83
C LEU A 56 -4.50 -1.12 7.02
N ALA A 57 -4.22 -1.94 6.03
CA ALA A 57 -4.41 -3.39 6.07
C ALA A 57 -3.10 -4.09 5.72
N PRO A 58 -2.69 -5.16 6.44
CA PRO A 58 -1.52 -5.92 6.06
C PRO A 58 -1.67 -6.49 4.65
N ILE A 59 -0.57 -6.52 3.91
CA ILE A 59 -0.50 -7.26 2.64
C ILE A 59 -0.31 -8.72 3.00
N ASP A 60 -1.08 -9.60 2.35
CA ASP A 60 -0.93 -11.05 2.53
C ASP A 60 0.46 -11.49 2.10
N THR A 61 1.21 -12.06 3.05
CA THR A 61 2.61 -12.48 2.85
C THR A 61 2.75 -13.88 2.27
N ASP A 62 1.71 -14.70 2.26
CA ASP A 62 1.75 -16.09 1.78
C ASP A 62 2.11 -16.18 0.29
N LEU A 63 1.80 -15.14 -0.48
CA LEU A 63 2.10 -15.06 -1.91
C LEU A 63 3.35 -14.23 -2.24
N ILE A 64 4.08 -13.77 -1.23
CA ILE A 64 5.30 -12.99 -1.41
C ILE A 64 6.52 -13.91 -1.37
N ASN A 65 7.32 -13.90 -2.44
CA ASN A 65 8.64 -14.52 -2.40
C ASN A 65 9.68 -13.49 -1.91
N PRO A 66 10.17 -13.60 -0.67
CA PRO A 66 11.09 -12.62 -0.09
C PRO A 66 12.46 -12.58 -0.78
N GLU A 67 12.85 -13.65 -1.49
CA GLU A 67 14.11 -13.70 -2.23
C GLU A 67 14.11 -12.80 -3.48
N LEU A 68 12.91 -12.51 -4.01
CA LEU A 68 12.74 -11.64 -5.17
C LEU A 68 12.63 -10.15 -4.78
N LEU A 69 12.48 -9.84 -3.50
CA LEU A 69 12.38 -8.47 -3.03
C LEU A 69 13.76 -7.83 -2.87
N THR A 70 13.89 -6.63 -3.37
CA THR A 70 15.04 -5.76 -3.08
C THR A 70 15.04 -5.34 -1.60
N ASN A 71 16.18 -4.89 -1.09
CA ASN A 71 16.27 -4.37 0.28
C ASN A 71 15.32 -3.19 0.53
N ASN A 72 15.17 -2.30 -0.46
CA ASN A 72 14.24 -1.16 -0.35
C ASN A 72 12.77 -1.61 -0.24
N GLU A 73 12.38 -2.66 -0.95
CA GLU A 73 11.02 -3.23 -0.88
C GLU A 73 10.78 -3.92 0.45
N LYS A 74 11.77 -4.66 0.97
CA LYS A 74 11.71 -5.25 2.33
C LYS A 74 11.57 -4.18 3.40
N ASP A 75 12.36 -3.12 3.31
CA ASP A 75 12.29 -1.98 4.22
C ASP A 75 10.93 -1.26 4.14
N TYR A 76 10.39 -1.12 2.93
CA TYR A 76 9.06 -0.54 2.73
C TYR A 76 7.98 -1.37 3.43
N LEU A 77 7.96 -2.69 3.21
CA LEU A 77 6.99 -3.60 3.85
C LEU A 77 7.11 -3.54 5.38
N SER A 78 8.32 -3.59 5.92
CA SER A 78 8.56 -3.50 7.36
C SER A 78 8.02 -2.19 7.95
N LYS A 79 8.30 -1.06 7.32
CA LYS A 79 7.80 0.26 7.74
C LYS A 79 6.29 0.36 7.62
N TYR A 80 5.72 -0.18 6.54
CA TYR A 80 4.28 -0.20 6.32
C TYR A 80 3.56 -1.02 7.40
N ASN A 81 4.05 -2.22 7.70
CA ASN A 81 3.52 -3.08 8.75
C ASN A 81 3.62 -2.42 10.13
N SER A 82 4.78 -1.83 10.45
CA SER A 82 4.97 -1.07 11.70
C SER A 82 3.98 0.11 11.81
N LEU A 83 3.72 0.80 10.72
CA LEU A 83 2.71 1.87 10.67
C LEU A 83 1.31 1.34 10.97
N ILE A 84 0.90 0.23 10.33
CA ILE A 84 -0.39 -0.41 10.55
C ILE A 84 -0.55 -0.74 12.04
N TYR A 85 0.41 -1.46 12.60
CA TYR A 85 0.38 -1.84 14.01
C TYR A 85 0.28 -0.63 14.94
N SER A 86 1.11 0.38 14.74
CA SER A 86 1.13 1.60 15.56
C SER A 86 -0.20 2.37 15.52
N LYS A 87 -0.89 2.35 14.38
CA LYS A 87 -2.17 3.04 14.20
C LYS A 87 -3.35 2.24 14.73
N LEU A 88 -3.37 0.93 14.54
CA LEU A 88 -4.52 0.09 14.82
C LEU A 88 -4.49 -0.57 16.20
N SER A 89 -3.30 -0.89 16.75
CA SER A 89 -3.18 -1.65 18.00
C SER A 89 -3.92 -1.04 19.20
N LYS A 90 -4.05 0.28 19.25
CA LYS A 90 -4.79 0.99 20.31
C LYS A 90 -6.29 0.73 20.32
N PHE A 91 -6.85 0.27 19.20
CA PHE A 91 -8.29 -0.05 19.06
C PHE A 91 -8.57 -1.55 19.25
N LEU A 92 -7.53 -2.37 19.38
CA LEU A 92 -7.61 -3.83 19.40
C LEU A 92 -7.40 -4.36 20.83
N ASN A 93 -8.10 -5.45 21.16
CA ASN A 93 -7.85 -6.21 22.39
C ASN A 93 -6.57 -7.08 22.25
N THR A 94 -6.18 -7.77 23.31
CA THR A 94 -4.94 -8.55 23.36
C THR A 94 -4.88 -9.66 22.30
N ASN A 95 -5.98 -10.35 22.04
CA ASN A 95 -6.04 -11.45 21.06
C ASN A 95 -5.96 -10.92 19.63
N GLU A 96 -6.68 -9.83 19.37
CA GLU A 96 -6.65 -9.14 18.08
C GLU A 96 -5.27 -8.57 17.76
N ARG A 97 -4.57 -8.01 18.76
CA ARG A 97 -3.18 -7.55 18.58
C ARG A 97 -2.23 -8.70 18.24
N LYS A 98 -2.37 -9.85 18.90
CA LYS A 98 -1.59 -11.05 18.59
C LYS A 98 -1.87 -11.53 17.17
N TRP A 99 -3.14 -11.54 16.77
CA TRP A 99 -3.53 -11.89 15.41
C TRP A 99 -2.93 -10.91 14.40
N LEU A 100 -3.08 -9.60 14.60
CA LEU A 100 -2.49 -8.59 13.71
C LEU A 100 -0.97 -8.77 13.59
N SER A 101 -0.28 -9.03 14.73
CA SER A 101 1.17 -9.24 14.75
C SER A 101 1.62 -10.48 13.96
N SER A 102 0.75 -11.44 13.69
CA SER A 102 1.09 -12.62 12.87
C SER A 102 1.16 -12.34 11.38
N PHE A 103 0.68 -11.18 10.94
CA PHE A 103 0.72 -10.74 9.54
C PHE A 103 1.80 -9.68 9.24
N ILE A 104 2.55 -9.28 10.26
CA ILE A 104 3.53 -8.19 10.13
C ILE A 104 4.93 -8.58 10.60
#